data_e2f281e9cfb153af51bb53396848d9bd
#
_entry.id   e2f281e9cfb153af51bb53396848d9bd
#
_cell.length_a   1.000
_cell.length_b   1.000
_cell.length_c   1.000
_cell.angle_alpha   90.00
_cell.angle_beta   90.00
_cell.angle_gamma   90.00
#
_symmetry.space_group_name_H-M   'P 1'
#
loop_
_entity.id
_entity.type
_entity.pdbx_description
1 polymer ?
#
loop_
_entity_poly.entity_id
_entity_poly.type
_entity_poly.pdbx_seq_one_letter_code
_entity_poly.pdbx_strand_id
1 'polypeptide(L)'
;MMMKQEQLGLIQSQMRRLKALPGGFYQKKFDGIDVIRDQADFEKLPFTNKEELRDAYPLGIAAVPEEEIVRIHSSSGTTGTPVIIPYTRQDVEDWAELFKRCYEMAGITNRDRIHVTPGYGLWTAGIGFQNGAEKLGAMVIPMGPGNTDKQIRMMQDLGSTVLCATSSYALLLAEEIEKRGIRDTIRLKKGVIGSERWGDKMRRRIADELGVELYDIYGLTEVYGPGIGMSCAHQCGMHYWDDFVYFEIIDPKTGAVLPDGEYGELVITTLRKQGAPLIRYRTHDLTRIMAGECACGSKFPRIDILIGRSDDMVKVKGVNIYPGQIEDVLRDIPGVSSEDQVMRTFSTCTARTS
;
A
#
# COMPACT_ATOMS: atom_id res chain seq x y z
N MET A 1 -6.10 5.31 18.57
CA MET A 1 -5.70 6.75 18.44
C MET A 1 -6.95 7.62 18.46
N MET A 2 -6.93 8.74 19.17
CA MET A 2 -8.09 9.65 19.19
C MET A 2 -8.16 10.45 17.89
N MET A 3 -9.36 10.49 17.27
CA MET A 3 -9.62 11.26 16.05
C MET A 3 -9.43 12.76 16.32
N LYS A 4 -8.66 13.43 15.47
CA LYS A 4 -8.46 14.88 15.55
C LYS A 4 -9.72 15.62 15.09
N GLN A 5 -9.98 16.80 15.67
CA GLN A 5 -11.16 17.61 15.29
C GLN A 5 -11.18 17.98 13.80
N GLU A 6 -10.01 18.21 13.21
CA GLU A 6 -9.89 18.46 11.77
C GLU A 6 -10.30 17.23 10.94
N GLN A 7 -9.87 16.03 11.33
CA GLN A 7 -10.25 14.77 10.66
C GLN A 7 -11.76 14.55 10.73
N LEU A 8 -12.36 14.76 11.90
CA LEU A 8 -13.81 14.66 12.09
C LEU A 8 -14.55 15.64 11.15
N GLY A 9 -14.09 16.87 11.05
CA GLY A 9 -14.67 17.88 10.15
C GLY A 9 -14.60 17.46 8.67
N LEU A 10 -13.48 16.88 8.24
CA LEU A 10 -13.31 16.36 6.88
C LEU A 10 -14.24 15.16 6.62
N ILE A 11 -14.35 14.22 7.56
CA ILE A 11 -15.26 13.07 7.48
C ILE A 11 -16.71 13.54 7.39
N GLN A 12 -17.12 14.48 8.23
CA GLN A 12 -18.48 15.07 8.19
C GLN A 12 -18.78 15.73 6.85
N SER A 13 -17.80 16.43 6.27
CA SER A 13 -17.92 17.05 4.95
C SER A 13 -18.08 16.00 3.85
N GLN A 14 -17.24 14.97 3.85
CA GLN A 14 -17.34 13.86 2.91
C GLN A 14 -18.69 13.16 3.01
N MET A 15 -19.14 12.85 4.20
CA MET A 15 -20.42 12.17 4.40
C MET A 15 -21.61 12.99 3.89
N ARG A 16 -21.63 14.31 4.17
CA ARG A 16 -22.70 15.19 3.62
C ARG A 16 -22.71 15.14 2.09
N ARG A 17 -21.55 15.21 1.46
CA ARG A 17 -21.40 15.11 0.00
C ARG A 17 -21.91 13.77 -0.54
N LEU A 18 -21.48 12.67 0.06
CA LEU A 18 -21.84 11.30 -0.37
C LEU A 18 -23.32 10.98 -0.16
N LYS A 19 -23.94 11.46 0.90
CA LYS A 19 -25.40 11.32 1.13
C LYS A 19 -26.24 12.13 0.14
N ALA A 20 -25.74 13.29 -0.26
CA ALA A 20 -26.44 14.17 -1.21
C ALA A 20 -26.36 13.69 -2.66
N LEU A 21 -25.53 12.71 -2.99
CA LEU A 21 -25.31 12.22 -4.34
C LEU A 21 -26.43 11.23 -4.74
N PRO A 22 -27.37 11.59 -5.65
CA PRO A 22 -28.47 10.71 -6.03
C PRO A 22 -27.93 9.43 -6.70
N GLY A 23 -28.38 8.26 -6.23
CA GLY A 23 -27.92 6.97 -6.75
C GLY A 23 -26.48 6.63 -6.42
N GLY A 24 -25.79 7.46 -5.62
CA GLY A 24 -24.39 7.26 -5.24
C GLY A 24 -24.17 5.98 -4.41
N PHE A 25 -22.97 5.42 -4.50
CA PHE A 25 -22.55 4.19 -3.82
C PHE A 25 -22.89 4.17 -2.32
N TYR A 26 -22.71 5.29 -1.62
CA TYR A 26 -22.97 5.41 -0.19
C TYR A 26 -24.39 5.82 0.19
N GLN A 27 -25.25 6.19 -0.76
CA GLN A 27 -26.58 6.70 -0.45
C GLN A 27 -27.38 5.71 0.38
N LYS A 28 -27.49 4.46 -0.08
CA LYS A 28 -28.21 3.40 0.65
C LYS A 28 -27.50 3.01 1.94
N LYS A 29 -26.16 3.01 1.92
CA LYS A 29 -25.33 2.60 3.06
C LYS A 29 -25.44 3.57 4.24
N PHE A 30 -25.70 4.84 3.97
CA PHE A 30 -25.85 5.90 4.98
C PHE A 30 -27.31 6.30 5.20
N ASP A 31 -28.27 5.53 4.66
CA ASP A 31 -29.69 5.77 4.95
C ASP A 31 -29.97 5.58 6.45
N GLY A 32 -30.75 6.51 7.01
CA GLY A 32 -31.05 6.54 8.46
C GLY A 32 -29.87 6.92 9.36
N ILE A 33 -28.68 7.19 8.82
CA ILE A 33 -27.54 7.68 9.61
C ILE A 33 -27.59 9.20 9.70
N ASP A 34 -27.74 9.72 10.91
CA ASP A 34 -27.70 11.15 11.20
C ASP A 34 -26.28 11.75 11.11
N VAL A 35 -26.14 12.95 11.61
CA VAL A 35 -24.85 13.64 11.69
C VAL A 35 -23.92 12.92 12.66
N ILE A 36 -22.71 12.63 12.21
CA ILE A 36 -21.63 12.13 13.08
C ILE A 36 -21.11 13.30 13.92
N ARG A 37 -21.20 13.18 15.22
CA ARG A 37 -20.83 14.25 16.16
C ARG A 37 -19.43 14.05 16.73
N ASP A 38 -19.02 12.80 16.85
CA ASP A 38 -17.78 12.39 17.48
C ASP A 38 -17.25 11.05 16.91
N GLN A 39 -16.13 10.58 17.42
CA GLN A 39 -15.52 9.33 17.05
C GLN A 39 -16.43 8.12 17.33
N ALA A 40 -17.18 8.14 18.43
CA ALA A 40 -18.06 7.02 18.79
C ALA A 40 -19.24 6.87 17.81
N ASP A 41 -19.75 7.97 17.26
CA ASP A 41 -20.74 7.92 16.19
C ASP A 41 -20.10 7.42 14.87
N PHE A 42 -18.85 7.83 14.58
CA PHE A 42 -18.12 7.38 13.40
C PHE A 42 -17.85 5.87 13.43
N GLU A 43 -17.45 5.32 14.57
CA GLU A 43 -17.14 3.89 14.74
C GLU A 43 -18.35 2.98 14.55
N LYS A 44 -19.59 3.52 14.61
CA LYS A 44 -20.83 2.79 14.31
C LYS A 44 -21.15 2.71 12.81
N LEU A 45 -20.47 3.47 11.96
CA LEU A 45 -20.69 3.41 10.51
C LEU A 45 -20.38 2.02 9.96
N PRO A 46 -21.15 1.56 8.97
CA PRO A 46 -20.87 0.29 8.31
C PRO A 46 -19.52 0.35 7.59
N PHE A 47 -18.83 -0.78 7.57
CA PHE A 47 -17.61 -0.95 6.80
C PHE A 47 -17.88 -0.97 5.30
N THR A 48 -16.90 -0.57 4.52
CA THR A 48 -16.84 -0.78 3.07
C THR A 48 -15.91 -1.95 2.81
N ASN A 49 -16.34 -2.89 1.95
CA ASN A 49 -15.59 -4.10 1.60
C ASN A 49 -15.24 -4.11 0.11
N LYS A 50 -14.24 -4.92 -0.26
CA LYS A 50 -13.76 -5.02 -1.64
C LYS A 50 -14.81 -5.59 -2.58
N GLU A 51 -15.66 -6.50 -2.11
CA GLU A 51 -16.77 -7.06 -2.87
C GLU A 51 -17.76 -5.99 -3.31
N GLU A 52 -18.12 -5.06 -2.42
CA GLU A 52 -19.00 -3.94 -2.75
C GLU A 52 -18.40 -3.03 -3.83
N LEU A 53 -17.07 -2.85 -3.82
CA LEU A 53 -16.37 -2.08 -4.87
C LEU A 53 -16.38 -2.82 -6.21
N ARG A 54 -16.31 -4.15 -6.21
CA ARG A 54 -16.46 -4.98 -7.41
C ARG A 54 -17.86 -4.94 -7.97
N ASP A 55 -18.87 -4.99 -7.12
CA ASP A 55 -20.29 -4.90 -7.50
C ASP A 55 -20.62 -3.53 -8.09
N ALA A 56 -19.85 -2.49 -7.74
CA ALA A 56 -19.96 -1.15 -8.29
C ALA A 56 -19.22 -0.96 -9.65
N TYR A 57 -18.70 -2.02 -10.25
CA TYR A 57 -18.04 -1.96 -11.57
C TYR A 57 -18.98 -1.43 -12.66
N PRO A 58 -18.52 -0.59 -13.62
CA PRO A 58 -17.16 -0.05 -13.71
C PRO A 58 -16.93 1.22 -12.88
N LEU A 59 -17.89 2.13 -12.79
CA LEU A 59 -17.73 3.45 -12.17
C LEU A 59 -18.80 3.76 -11.10
N GLY A 60 -19.53 2.75 -10.64
CA GLY A 60 -20.59 2.96 -9.64
C GLY A 60 -20.11 3.52 -8.29
N ILE A 61 -18.79 3.48 -8.02
CA ILE A 61 -18.17 4.11 -6.85
C ILE A 61 -17.89 5.60 -7.07
N ALA A 62 -17.98 6.12 -8.31
CA ALA A 62 -17.68 7.51 -8.61
C ALA A 62 -18.56 8.45 -7.78
N ALA A 63 -17.93 9.42 -7.14
CA ALA A 63 -18.57 10.40 -6.29
C ALA A 63 -18.51 11.82 -6.89
N VAL A 64 -18.23 11.91 -8.17
CA VAL A 64 -18.18 13.12 -9.00
C VAL A 64 -18.77 12.81 -10.37
N PRO A 65 -19.20 13.82 -11.15
CA PRO A 65 -19.58 13.65 -12.56
C PRO A 65 -18.43 13.10 -13.40
N GLU A 66 -18.74 12.35 -14.47
CA GLU A 66 -17.71 11.70 -15.31
C GLU A 66 -16.74 12.70 -15.95
N GLU A 67 -17.20 13.88 -16.29
CA GLU A 67 -16.38 14.97 -16.86
C GLU A 67 -15.31 15.51 -15.90
N GLU A 68 -15.44 15.26 -14.61
CA GLU A 68 -14.41 15.61 -13.60
C GLU A 68 -13.37 14.51 -13.42
N ILE A 69 -13.61 13.32 -13.98
CA ILE A 69 -12.68 12.19 -13.90
C ILE A 69 -11.61 12.36 -14.97
N VAL A 70 -10.37 12.59 -14.54
CA VAL A 70 -9.21 12.79 -15.45
C VAL A 70 -8.34 11.54 -15.58
N ARG A 71 -8.53 10.55 -14.70
CA ARG A 71 -7.74 9.31 -14.69
C ARG A 71 -8.53 8.19 -14.00
N ILE A 72 -8.28 6.97 -14.44
CA ILE A 72 -8.71 5.76 -13.72
C ILE A 72 -7.53 4.86 -13.43
N HIS A 73 -7.61 4.14 -12.33
CA HIS A 73 -6.73 3.01 -12.03
C HIS A 73 -7.54 1.77 -11.67
N SER A 74 -6.92 0.61 -11.76
CA SER A 74 -7.57 -0.67 -11.52
C SER A 74 -6.72 -1.56 -10.63
N SER A 75 -7.37 -2.31 -9.75
CA SER A 75 -6.74 -3.47 -9.10
C SER A 75 -6.43 -4.55 -10.15
N SER A 76 -5.51 -5.48 -9.83
CA SER A 76 -5.05 -6.53 -10.76
C SER A 76 -6.16 -7.46 -11.26
N GLY A 77 -7.28 -7.56 -10.56
CA GLY A 77 -8.41 -8.41 -10.97
C GLY A 77 -8.13 -9.91 -10.96
N THR A 78 -7.05 -10.38 -10.35
CA THR A 78 -6.64 -11.81 -10.33
C THR A 78 -7.70 -12.75 -9.79
N THR A 79 -8.61 -12.25 -8.97
CA THR A 79 -9.67 -13.02 -8.31
C THR A 79 -11.08 -12.70 -8.81
N GLY A 80 -11.23 -12.09 -10.00
CA GLY A 80 -12.53 -11.73 -10.58
C GLY A 80 -12.61 -10.33 -11.19
N THR A 81 -13.79 -9.70 -11.14
CA THR A 81 -13.99 -8.33 -11.64
C THR A 81 -13.03 -7.35 -10.96
N PRO A 82 -12.27 -6.55 -11.72
CA PRO A 82 -11.35 -5.58 -11.13
C PRO A 82 -12.13 -4.44 -10.45
N VAL A 83 -11.52 -3.81 -9.46
CA VAL A 83 -12.02 -2.56 -8.89
C VAL A 83 -11.45 -1.41 -9.71
N ILE A 84 -12.32 -0.54 -10.22
CA ILE A 84 -11.93 0.68 -10.96
C ILE A 84 -12.04 1.87 -10.01
N ILE A 85 -10.96 2.61 -9.89
CA ILE A 85 -10.87 3.80 -9.03
C ILE A 85 -10.72 5.05 -9.89
N PRO A 86 -11.74 5.92 -9.95
CA PRO A 86 -11.65 7.20 -10.63
C PRO A 86 -10.89 8.24 -9.79
N TYR A 87 -10.17 9.12 -10.47
CA TYR A 87 -9.41 10.23 -9.90
C TYR A 87 -9.82 11.53 -10.57
N THR A 88 -10.09 12.54 -9.75
CA THR A 88 -10.20 13.93 -10.20
C THR A 88 -8.80 14.53 -10.41
N ARG A 89 -8.74 15.77 -10.94
CA ARG A 89 -7.49 16.51 -11.01
C ARG A 89 -6.88 16.68 -9.61
N GLN A 90 -7.69 16.99 -8.62
CA GLN A 90 -7.24 17.16 -7.24
C GLN A 90 -6.71 15.85 -6.65
N ASP A 91 -7.37 14.71 -6.91
CA ASP A 91 -6.89 13.41 -6.44
C ASP A 91 -5.51 13.07 -7.02
N VAL A 92 -5.24 13.44 -8.27
CA VAL A 92 -3.93 13.24 -8.91
C VAL A 92 -2.86 14.12 -8.24
N GLU A 93 -3.19 15.38 -7.96
CA GLU A 93 -2.28 16.30 -7.28
C GLU A 93 -2.00 15.90 -5.82
N ASP A 94 -3.03 15.45 -5.12
CA ASP A 94 -2.93 14.94 -3.76
C ASP A 94 -2.02 13.71 -3.71
N TRP A 95 -2.22 12.77 -4.64
CA TRP A 95 -1.38 11.57 -4.70
C TRP A 95 0.08 11.88 -5.02
N ALA A 96 0.34 12.83 -5.92
CA ALA A 96 1.69 13.31 -6.18
C ALA A 96 2.33 13.93 -4.92
N GLU A 97 1.53 14.65 -4.10
CA GLU A 97 2.00 15.19 -2.82
C GLU A 97 2.34 14.10 -1.81
N LEU A 98 1.51 13.04 -1.70
CA LEU A 98 1.78 11.90 -0.84
C LEU A 98 3.12 11.23 -1.19
N PHE A 99 3.37 10.99 -2.47
CA PHE A 99 4.64 10.43 -2.95
C PHE A 99 5.84 11.35 -2.72
N LYS A 100 5.67 12.66 -2.93
CA LYS A 100 6.72 13.64 -2.62
C LYS A 100 7.11 13.55 -1.15
N ARG A 101 6.14 13.49 -0.23
CA ARG A 101 6.42 13.32 1.21
C ARG A 101 7.15 12.01 1.51
N CYS A 102 6.83 10.92 0.80
CA CYS A 102 7.57 9.67 0.88
C CYS A 102 9.04 9.89 0.52
N TYR A 103 9.33 10.53 -0.60
CA TYR A 103 10.70 10.81 -1.01
C TYR A 103 11.43 11.71 -0.01
N GLU A 104 10.79 12.78 0.46
CA GLU A 104 11.35 13.67 1.47
C GLU A 104 11.66 12.93 2.78
N MET A 105 10.79 12.01 3.22
CA MET A 105 11.02 11.17 4.42
C MET A 105 12.22 10.24 4.26
N ALA A 106 12.48 9.75 3.06
CA ALA A 106 13.68 8.98 2.71
C ALA A 106 14.92 9.87 2.50
N GLY A 107 14.79 11.20 2.67
CA GLY A 107 15.88 12.14 2.39
C GLY A 107 16.28 12.17 0.91
N ILE A 108 15.33 11.87 0.01
CA ILE A 108 15.50 12.01 -1.44
C ILE A 108 15.15 13.44 -1.81
N THR A 109 15.90 14.03 -2.72
CA THR A 109 15.81 15.44 -3.09
C THR A 109 15.73 15.63 -4.59
N ASN A 110 15.55 16.87 -5.05
CA ASN A 110 15.56 17.24 -6.46
C ASN A 110 16.94 17.02 -7.17
N ARG A 111 17.97 16.61 -6.43
CA ARG A 111 19.30 16.26 -6.99
C ARG A 111 19.39 14.79 -7.36
N ASP A 112 18.41 13.99 -6.96
CA ASP A 112 18.38 12.55 -7.18
C ASP A 112 17.86 12.21 -8.57
N ARG A 113 18.23 11.02 -9.04
CA ARG A 113 17.81 10.41 -10.29
C ARG A 113 17.06 9.13 -9.96
N ILE A 114 15.76 9.20 -10.12
CA ILE A 114 14.82 8.19 -9.62
C ILE A 114 14.48 7.22 -10.75
N HIS A 115 14.96 5.99 -10.63
CA HIS A 115 14.77 4.90 -11.58
C HIS A 115 13.51 4.11 -11.20
N VAL A 116 12.47 4.19 -12.04
CA VAL A 116 11.15 3.61 -11.78
C VAL A 116 10.96 2.35 -12.60
N THR A 117 10.95 1.19 -11.94
CA THR A 117 10.78 -0.11 -12.59
C THR A 117 9.36 -0.68 -12.53
N PRO A 118 8.46 -0.31 -11.57
CA PRO A 118 7.10 -0.82 -11.54
C PRO A 118 6.29 -0.48 -12.79
N GLY A 119 5.28 -1.32 -13.07
CA GLY A 119 4.42 -1.19 -14.26
C GLY A 119 3.62 0.10 -14.31
N TYR A 120 3.41 0.56 -15.53
CA TYR A 120 2.53 1.68 -15.89
C TYR A 120 1.19 1.15 -16.42
N GLY A 121 0.28 2.03 -16.76
CA GLY A 121 -1.05 1.70 -17.27
C GLY A 121 -2.14 1.79 -16.21
N LEU A 122 -3.05 0.82 -16.16
CA LEU A 122 -4.15 0.82 -15.18
C LEU A 122 -3.67 0.58 -13.76
N TRP A 123 -2.53 -0.06 -13.57
CA TRP A 123 -1.97 -0.27 -12.25
C TRP A 123 -1.35 1.01 -11.68
N THR A 124 -1.46 1.19 -10.38
CA THR A 124 -1.11 2.45 -9.71
C THR A 124 0.40 2.69 -9.54
N ALA A 125 1.24 1.64 -9.57
CA ALA A 125 2.61 1.73 -9.07
C ALA A 125 3.49 2.72 -9.86
N GLY A 126 3.78 2.47 -11.14
CA GLY A 126 4.76 3.25 -11.90
C GLY A 126 4.45 4.75 -11.95
N ILE A 127 3.19 5.10 -12.27
CA ILE A 127 2.77 6.50 -12.42
C ILE A 127 2.79 7.26 -11.10
N GLY A 128 2.52 6.59 -9.97
CA GLY A 128 2.58 7.22 -8.65
C GLY A 128 4.01 7.65 -8.31
N PHE A 129 4.98 6.75 -8.48
CA PHE A 129 6.40 7.05 -8.30
C PHE A 129 6.86 8.21 -9.19
N GLN A 130 6.44 8.20 -10.46
CA GLN A 130 6.79 9.26 -11.40
C GLN A 130 6.22 10.62 -10.97
N ASN A 131 4.90 10.70 -10.71
CA ASN A 131 4.26 11.96 -10.36
C ASN A 131 4.87 12.60 -9.10
N GLY A 132 5.19 11.78 -8.08
CA GLY A 132 5.83 12.26 -6.87
C GLY A 132 7.25 12.77 -7.10
N ALA A 133 8.02 12.08 -7.94
CA ALA A 133 9.36 12.49 -8.30
C ALA A 133 9.38 13.80 -9.10
N GLU A 134 8.49 13.95 -10.07
CA GLU A 134 8.30 15.19 -10.84
C GLU A 134 7.88 16.35 -9.92
N LYS A 135 6.95 16.10 -8.98
CA LYS A 135 6.52 17.09 -7.98
C LYS A 135 7.65 17.49 -7.02
N LEU A 136 8.54 16.56 -6.69
CA LEU A 136 9.76 16.83 -5.90
C LEU A 136 10.78 17.66 -6.70
N GLY A 137 10.69 17.65 -8.04
CA GLY A 137 11.65 18.26 -8.94
C GLY A 137 12.88 17.39 -9.23
N ALA A 138 12.81 16.09 -8.92
CA ALA A 138 13.86 15.12 -9.21
C ALA A 138 13.80 14.61 -10.66
N MET A 139 14.95 14.15 -11.19
CA MET A 139 14.98 13.53 -12.50
C MET A 139 14.36 12.13 -12.43
N VAL A 140 13.30 11.90 -13.18
CA VAL A 140 12.66 10.59 -13.34
C VAL A 140 13.23 9.83 -14.52
N ILE A 141 13.48 8.53 -14.32
CA ILE A 141 13.84 7.57 -15.37
C ILE A 141 12.71 6.53 -15.42
N PRO A 142 11.65 6.75 -16.23
CA PRO A 142 10.42 5.95 -16.20
C PRO A 142 10.55 4.70 -17.07
N MET A 143 11.29 3.71 -16.59
CA MET A 143 11.62 2.50 -17.35
C MET A 143 10.45 1.53 -17.49
N GLY A 144 9.64 1.39 -16.44
CA GLY A 144 8.65 0.32 -16.38
C GLY A 144 9.29 -1.07 -16.18
N PRO A 145 8.48 -2.17 -16.22
CA PRO A 145 8.96 -3.50 -15.89
C PRO A 145 9.75 -4.18 -17.04
N GLY A 146 10.55 -5.16 -16.64
CA GLY A 146 11.25 -6.07 -17.56
C GLY A 146 12.52 -5.50 -18.21
N ASN A 147 13.12 -6.30 -19.08
CA ASN A 147 14.37 -6.01 -19.78
C ASN A 147 15.53 -5.61 -18.85
N THR A 148 15.93 -6.54 -17.99
CA THR A 148 16.95 -6.34 -16.94
C THR A 148 18.26 -5.76 -17.50
N ASP A 149 18.70 -6.19 -18.68
CA ASP A 149 19.92 -5.64 -19.32
C ASP A 149 19.78 -4.15 -19.61
N LYS A 150 18.64 -3.73 -20.15
CA LYS A 150 18.36 -2.31 -20.42
C LYS A 150 18.24 -1.52 -19.13
N GLN A 151 17.63 -2.09 -18.09
CA GLN A 151 17.53 -1.45 -16.77
C GLN A 151 18.93 -1.12 -16.23
N ILE A 152 19.82 -2.13 -16.16
CA ILE A 152 21.18 -1.98 -15.67
C ILE A 152 21.96 -0.96 -16.50
N ARG A 153 21.88 -1.07 -17.82
CA ARG A 153 22.54 -0.13 -18.72
C ARG A 153 22.07 1.32 -18.48
N MET A 154 20.77 1.55 -18.35
CA MET A 154 20.23 2.89 -18.10
C MET A 154 20.62 3.40 -16.71
N MET A 155 20.70 2.52 -15.69
CA MET A 155 21.22 2.91 -14.38
C MET A 155 22.66 3.41 -14.45
N GLN A 156 23.53 2.76 -15.24
CA GLN A 156 24.92 3.17 -15.46
C GLN A 156 25.00 4.48 -16.25
N ASP A 157 24.38 4.50 -17.45
CA ASP A 157 24.46 5.64 -18.38
C ASP A 157 23.88 6.92 -17.79
N LEU A 158 22.77 6.83 -17.08
CA LEU A 158 22.07 7.96 -16.48
C LEU A 158 22.47 8.20 -15.00
N GLY A 159 23.26 7.32 -14.40
CA GLY A 159 23.72 7.44 -13.03
C GLY A 159 22.59 7.51 -12.01
N SER A 160 21.64 6.57 -12.06
CA SER A 160 20.51 6.48 -11.13
C SER A 160 20.95 6.42 -9.69
N THR A 161 20.35 7.23 -8.81
CA THR A 161 20.68 7.28 -7.37
C THR A 161 19.62 6.64 -6.49
N VAL A 162 18.39 6.51 -6.99
CA VAL A 162 17.25 5.90 -6.29
C VAL A 162 16.61 4.84 -7.17
N LEU A 163 16.37 3.67 -6.62
CA LEU A 163 15.61 2.59 -7.25
C LEU A 163 14.21 2.52 -6.66
N CYS A 164 13.17 2.59 -7.50
CA CYS A 164 11.80 2.24 -7.14
C CYS A 164 11.46 0.90 -7.78
N ALA A 165 11.13 -0.12 -6.96
CA ALA A 165 10.91 -1.48 -7.44
C ALA A 165 9.96 -2.28 -6.52
N THR A 166 9.48 -3.44 -7.01
CA THR A 166 8.98 -4.50 -6.13
C THR A 166 10.17 -5.20 -5.47
N SER A 167 9.95 -5.87 -4.35
CA SER A 167 11.04 -6.55 -3.63
C SER A 167 11.67 -7.67 -4.44
N SER A 168 10.88 -8.48 -5.12
CA SER A 168 11.36 -9.55 -6.01
C SER A 168 12.22 -9.01 -7.15
N TYR A 169 11.81 -7.89 -7.77
CA TYR A 169 12.58 -7.32 -8.87
C TYR A 169 13.85 -6.61 -8.40
N ALA A 170 13.82 -5.98 -7.23
CA ALA A 170 15.03 -5.41 -6.60
C ALA A 170 16.07 -6.49 -6.29
N LEU A 171 15.62 -7.66 -5.79
CA LEU A 171 16.50 -8.80 -5.56
C LEU A 171 17.10 -9.32 -6.87
N LEU A 172 16.29 -9.50 -7.92
CA LEU A 172 16.77 -9.91 -9.25
C LEU A 172 17.84 -8.95 -9.79
N LEU A 173 17.62 -7.65 -9.65
CA LEU A 173 18.60 -6.63 -10.07
C LEU A 173 19.91 -6.74 -9.25
N ALA A 174 19.80 -6.96 -7.93
CA ALA A 174 20.94 -7.14 -7.06
C ALA A 174 21.77 -8.35 -7.49
N GLU A 175 21.14 -9.51 -7.69
CA GLU A 175 21.78 -10.75 -8.16
C GLU A 175 22.47 -10.58 -9.53
N GLU A 176 21.81 -9.93 -10.48
CA GLU A 176 22.39 -9.71 -11.81
C GLU A 176 23.57 -8.72 -11.80
N ILE A 177 23.52 -7.67 -10.98
CA ILE A 177 24.62 -6.70 -10.80
C ILE A 177 25.81 -7.38 -10.15
N GLU A 178 25.60 -8.18 -9.10
CA GLU A 178 26.64 -8.96 -8.42
C GLU A 178 27.28 -9.98 -9.36
N LYS A 179 26.47 -10.79 -10.03
CA LYS A 179 26.94 -11.80 -11.02
C LYS A 179 27.81 -11.22 -12.12
N ARG A 180 27.54 -9.97 -12.52
CA ARG A 180 28.31 -9.26 -13.56
C ARG A 180 29.56 -8.58 -13.00
N GLY A 181 29.71 -8.48 -11.69
CA GLY A 181 30.82 -7.79 -11.05
C GLY A 181 30.87 -6.27 -11.34
N ILE A 182 29.70 -5.65 -11.56
CA ILE A 182 29.60 -4.25 -12.00
C ILE A 182 29.10 -3.30 -10.93
N ARG A 183 29.04 -3.73 -9.66
CA ARG A 183 28.49 -2.94 -8.54
C ARG A 183 29.11 -1.53 -8.47
N ASP A 184 30.42 -1.41 -8.69
CA ASP A 184 31.15 -0.15 -8.62
C ASP A 184 30.75 0.87 -9.70
N THR A 185 30.07 0.40 -10.75
CA THR A 185 29.56 1.26 -11.84
C THR A 185 28.13 1.77 -11.57
N ILE A 186 27.45 1.24 -10.55
CA ILE A 186 26.09 1.58 -10.16
C ILE A 186 26.13 2.62 -9.03
N ARG A 187 25.40 3.72 -9.22
CA ARG A 187 25.39 4.86 -8.29
C ARG A 187 24.19 4.87 -7.33
N LEU A 188 23.45 3.78 -7.25
CA LEU A 188 22.29 3.67 -6.35
C LEU A 188 22.74 3.88 -4.89
N LYS A 189 21.97 4.68 -4.15
CA LYS A 189 22.14 4.98 -2.74
C LYS A 189 20.92 4.60 -1.92
N LYS A 190 19.74 4.64 -2.52
CA LYS A 190 18.46 4.39 -1.85
C LYS A 190 17.56 3.50 -2.71
N GLY A 191 16.75 2.67 -2.03
CA GLY A 191 15.69 1.90 -2.65
C GLY A 191 14.35 2.18 -1.97
N VAL A 192 13.33 2.51 -2.76
CA VAL A 192 11.94 2.63 -2.31
C VAL A 192 11.21 1.41 -2.83
N ILE A 193 10.94 0.48 -1.93
CA ILE A 193 10.49 -0.88 -2.24
C ILE A 193 9.10 -1.11 -1.65
N GLY A 194 8.23 -1.79 -2.39
CA GLY A 194 6.88 -2.09 -1.93
C GLY A 194 6.14 -3.05 -2.83
N SER A 195 4.82 -3.10 -2.66
CA SER A 195 3.86 -3.94 -3.39
C SER A 195 3.89 -5.43 -3.07
N GLU A 196 4.94 -5.94 -2.48
CA GLU A 196 5.11 -7.34 -2.06
C GLU A 196 5.59 -7.38 -0.61
N ARG A 197 5.21 -8.42 0.10
CA ARG A 197 5.76 -8.68 1.42
C ARG A 197 7.20 -9.20 1.27
N TRP A 198 8.09 -8.69 2.07
CA TRP A 198 9.48 -9.09 2.09
C TRP A 198 10.03 -9.12 3.53
N GLY A 199 10.79 -10.15 3.83
CA GLY A 199 11.33 -10.32 5.18
C GLY A 199 12.71 -9.70 5.34
N ASP A 200 13.19 -9.68 6.59
CA ASP A 200 14.48 -9.06 6.96
C ASP A 200 15.69 -9.67 6.22
N LYS A 201 15.67 -10.96 5.90
CA LYS A 201 16.75 -11.60 5.16
C LYS A 201 16.86 -11.06 3.73
N MET A 202 15.72 -10.96 3.01
CA MET A 202 15.67 -10.39 1.67
C MET A 202 16.06 -8.91 1.70
N ARG A 203 15.54 -8.16 2.69
CA ARG A 203 15.86 -6.75 2.89
C ARG A 203 17.36 -6.55 3.04
N ARG A 204 18.00 -7.28 3.96
CA ARG A 204 19.45 -7.19 4.18
C ARG A 204 20.23 -7.56 2.92
N ARG A 205 19.85 -8.64 2.25
CA ARG A 205 20.51 -9.07 1.03
C ARG A 205 20.48 -7.99 -0.06
N ILE A 206 19.30 -7.42 -0.34
CA ILE A 206 19.16 -6.33 -1.33
C ILE A 206 19.99 -5.11 -0.91
N ALA A 207 19.94 -4.74 0.39
CA ALA A 207 20.71 -3.61 0.90
C ALA A 207 22.20 -3.81 0.74
N ASP A 208 22.72 -4.98 1.08
CA ASP A 208 24.14 -5.30 1.03
C ASP A 208 24.66 -5.42 -0.42
N GLU A 209 23.96 -6.19 -1.28
CA GLU A 209 24.37 -6.41 -2.67
C GLU A 209 24.28 -5.13 -3.52
N LEU A 210 23.25 -4.30 -3.31
CA LEU A 210 23.13 -3.00 -3.99
C LEU A 210 23.83 -1.84 -3.26
N GLY A 211 24.25 -2.03 -2.00
CA GLY A 211 24.83 -0.98 -1.17
C GLY A 211 23.89 0.22 -1.01
N VAL A 212 22.63 -0.03 -0.68
CA VAL A 212 21.59 0.99 -0.60
C VAL A 212 20.86 1.00 0.74
N GLU A 213 20.39 2.18 1.16
CA GLU A 213 19.38 2.29 2.21
C GLU A 213 18.01 1.97 1.65
N LEU A 214 17.27 1.09 2.33
CA LEU A 214 15.96 0.62 1.86
C LEU A 214 14.82 1.22 2.67
N TYR A 215 13.78 1.61 1.99
CA TYR A 215 12.56 2.20 2.54
C TYR A 215 11.34 1.43 2.02
N ASP A 216 10.46 1.00 2.96
CA ASP A 216 9.18 0.41 2.63
C ASP A 216 8.16 1.49 2.30
N ILE A 217 7.42 1.30 1.21
CA ILE A 217 6.30 2.14 0.84
C ILE A 217 5.00 1.34 0.89
N TYR A 218 3.98 1.89 1.55
CA TYR A 218 2.68 1.27 1.71
C TYR A 218 1.59 1.99 0.93
N GLY A 219 0.63 1.23 0.46
CA GLY A 219 -0.60 1.70 -0.15
C GLY A 219 -1.32 0.62 -0.92
N LEU A 220 -2.54 0.92 -1.32
CA LEU A 220 -3.41 0.04 -2.09
C LEU A 220 -4.15 0.86 -3.15
N THR A 221 -4.44 0.20 -4.28
CA THR A 221 -5.09 0.82 -5.43
C THR A 221 -6.41 1.50 -5.07
N GLU A 222 -7.17 0.90 -4.17
CA GLU A 222 -8.49 1.37 -3.74
C GLU A 222 -8.44 2.72 -3.02
N VAL A 223 -7.34 3.05 -2.35
CA VAL A 223 -7.20 4.32 -1.61
C VAL A 223 -6.62 5.42 -2.49
N TYR A 224 -5.31 5.42 -2.73
CA TYR A 224 -4.61 6.31 -3.68
C TYR A 224 -3.59 5.53 -4.52
N GLY A 225 -3.30 4.28 -4.19
CA GLY A 225 -2.14 3.52 -4.63
C GLY A 225 -1.01 3.58 -3.59
N PRO A 226 0.21 3.19 -3.94
CA PRO A 226 1.37 3.34 -3.05
C PRO A 226 1.57 4.81 -2.65
N GLY A 227 2.19 5.04 -1.50
CA GLY A 227 2.54 6.37 -1.03
C GLY A 227 1.68 6.92 0.10
N ILE A 228 0.67 6.17 0.58
CA ILE A 228 -0.10 6.60 1.76
C ILE A 228 0.66 6.41 3.07
N GLY A 229 1.72 5.60 3.06
CA GLY A 229 2.63 5.43 4.19
C GLY A 229 4.02 5.02 3.73
N MET A 230 5.02 5.29 4.55
CA MET A 230 6.42 4.98 4.28
C MET A 230 7.25 4.82 5.55
N SER A 231 8.21 3.90 5.52
CA SER A 231 9.21 3.81 6.59
C SER A 231 10.16 5.01 6.56
N CYS A 232 10.72 5.36 7.71
CA CYS A 232 11.78 6.37 7.82
C CYS A 232 13.16 5.70 7.98
N ALA A 233 14.23 6.50 8.04
CA ALA A 233 15.59 6.00 8.23
C ALA A 233 15.80 5.14 9.48
N HIS A 234 14.97 5.29 10.51
CA HIS A 234 15.01 4.45 11.72
C HIS A 234 14.31 3.10 11.55
N GLN A 235 13.62 2.86 10.43
CA GLN A 235 12.95 1.60 10.09
C GLN A 235 12.06 1.03 11.21
N CYS A 236 11.44 1.91 11.98
CA CYS A 236 10.58 1.60 13.11
C CYS A 236 9.11 1.82 12.72
N GLY A 237 8.56 0.90 11.92
CA GLY A 237 7.23 1.02 11.34
C GLY A 237 7.17 1.98 10.14
N MET A 238 5.95 2.27 9.69
CA MET A 238 5.66 3.15 8.55
C MET A 238 4.83 4.34 9.01
N HIS A 239 5.32 5.56 8.77
CA HIS A 239 4.54 6.77 8.93
C HIS A 239 3.46 6.84 7.86
N TYR A 240 2.28 7.33 8.21
CA TYR A 240 1.19 7.57 7.27
C TYR A 240 0.66 9.00 7.39
N TRP A 241 0.10 9.50 6.30
CA TRP A 241 -0.31 10.89 6.17
C TRP A 241 -1.72 11.09 6.73
N ASP A 242 -1.82 11.31 8.03
CA ASP A 242 -3.09 11.37 8.78
C ASP A 242 -3.93 12.63 8.50
N ASP A 243 -3.44 13.53 7.66
CA ASP A 243 -4.19 14.61 7.04
C ASP A 243 -4.88 14.22 5.71
N PHE A 244 -4.55 13.04 5.16
CA PHE A 244 -5.18 12.46 3.96
C PHE A 244 -5.99 11.20 4.24
N VAL A 245 -5.59 10.44 5.24
CA VAL A 245 -6.24 9.17 5.62
C VAL A 245 -6.40 9.07 7.13
N TYR A 246 -7.51 8.49 7.56
CA TYR A 246 -7.72 8.10 8.95
C TYR A 246 -7.65 6.58 9.05
N PHE A 247 -6.82 6.08 9.97
CA PHE A 247 -6.60 4.66 10.20
C PHE A 247 -7.27 4.20 11.49
N GLU A 248 -7.96 3.07 11.44
CA GLU A 248 -8.48 2.32 12.57
C GLU A 248 -7.88 0.92 12.55
N ILE A 249 -7.68 0.32 13.71
CA ILE A 249 -7.38 -1.11 13.83
C ILE A 249 -8.59 -1.78 14.45
N ILE A 250 -9.06 -2.86 13.82
CA ILE A 250 -10.23 -3.59 14.30
C ILE A 250 -9.91 -5.06 14.54
N ASP A 251 -10.67 -5.70 15.42
CA ASP A 251 -10.73 -7.15 15.46
C ASP A 251 -11.40 -7.67 14.19
N PRO A 252 -10.72 -8.49 13.37
CA PRO A 252 -11.25 -8.90 12.07
C PRO A 252 -12.52 -9.76 12.16
N LYS A 253 -12.84 -10.36 13.33
CA LYS A 253 -14.01 -11.22 13.54
C LYS A 253 -15.21 -10.43 14.03
N THR A 254 -15.00 -9.55 14.99
CA THR A 254 -16.09 -8.80 15.65
C THR A 254 -16.32 -7.44 15.00
N GLY A 255 -15.33 -6.86 14.32
CA GLY A 255 -15.35 -5.49 13.82
C GLY A 255 -15.17 -4.42 14.90
N ALA A 256 -14.90 -4.82 16.15
CA ALA A 256 -14.66 -3.87 17.23
C ALA A 256 -13.34 -3.14 17.04
N VAL A 257 -13.32 -1.82 17.26
CA VAL A 257 -12.09 -1.02 17.20
C VAL A 257 -11.19 -1.40 18.38
N LEU A 258 -9.93 -1.67 18.08
CA LEU A 258 -8.91 -2.06 19.06
C LEU A 258 -8.11 -0.83 19.54
N PRO A 259 -7.63 -0.85 20.80
CA PRO A 259 -6.73 0.18 21.30
C PRO A 259 -5.40 0.20 20.55
N ASP A 260 -4.73 1.37 20.56
CA ASP A 260 -3.39 1.51 19.99
C ASP A 260 -2.42 0.49 20.62
N GLY A 261 -1.58 -0.11 19.80
CA GLY A 261 -0.62 -1.14 20.19
C GLY A 261 -1.12 -2.57 20.04
N GLU A 262 -2.42 -2.81 19.88
CA GLU A 262 -2.97 -4.12 19.59
C GLU A 262 -2.97 -4.42 18.08
N TYR A 263 -2.63 -5.66 17.72
CA TYR A 263 -2.67 -6.13 16.34
C TYR A 263 -4.09 -6.47 15.91
N GLY A 264 -4.47 -5.99 14.74
CA GLY A 264 -5.76 -6.25 14.12
C GLY A 264 -5.75 -5.88 12.65
N GLU A 265 -6.92 -5.85 12.04
CA GLU A 265 -7.11 -5.47 10.65
C GLU A 265 -7.14 -3.95 10.51
N LEU A 266 -6.35 -3.45 9.55
CA LEU A 266 -6.35 -2.04 9.20
C LEU A 266 -7.62 -1.68 8.42
N VAL A 267 -8.28 -0.63 8.87
CA VAL A 267 -9.41 0.01 8.20
C VAL A 267 -9.04 1.44 7.84
N ILE A 268 -9.33 1.84 6.60
CA ILE A 268 -8.93 3.15 6.06
C ILE A 268 -10.15 3.98 5.70
N THR A 269 -10.17 5.24 6.14
CA THR A 269 -11.07 6.27 5.66
C THR A 269 -10.28 7.35 4.95
N THR A 270 -10.63 7.66 3.69
CA THR A 270 -10.00 8.75 2.96
C THR A 270 -10.63 10.08 3.35
N LEU A 271 -9.80 11.07 3.69
CA LEU A 271 -10.28 12.36 4.19
C LEU A 271 -10.50 13.38 3.08
N ARG A 272 -9.70 13.33 2.01
CA ARG A 272 -9.66 14.34 0.95
C ARG A 272 -10.04 13.82 -0.43
N LYS A 273 -10.06 12.50 -0.65
CA LYS A 273 -10.31 11.91 -1.96
C LYS A 273 -11.69 12.28 -2.51
N GLN A 274 -11.71 12.75 -3.76
CA GLN A 274 -12.93 13.27 -4.39
C GLN A 274 -13.61 12.26 -5.31
N GLY A 275 -12.85 11.61 -6.20
CA GLY A 275 -13.40 10.74 -7.24
C GLY A 275 -14.02 9.47 -6.69
N ALA A 276 -13.35 8.82 -5.77
CA ALA A 276 -13.82 7.59 -5.11
C ALA A 276 -13.41 7.59 -3.63
N PRO A 277 -14.07 8.38 -2.78
CA PRO A 277 -13.81 8.37 -1.35
C PRO A 277 -14.21 7.05 -0.72
N LEU A 278 -13.43 6.59 0.25
CA LEU A 278 -13.70 5.39 1.03
C LEU A 278 -13.95 5.74 2.49
N ILE A 279 -15.04 5.22 3.03
CA ILE A 279 -15.40 5.35 4.45
C ILE A 279 -15.32 3.97 5.09
N ARG A 280 -14.46 3.83 6.11
CA ARG A 280 -14.22 2.60 6.86
C ARG A 280 -13.98 1.38 5.96
N TYR A 281 -13.03 1.53 5.01
CA TYR A 281 -12.67 0.46 4.08
C TYR A 281 -11.80 -0.59 4.75
N ARG A 282 -12.24 -1.84 4.76
CA ARG A 282 -11.50 -2.99 5.27
C ARG A 282 -10.42 -3.39 4.26
N THR A 283 -9.15 -3.26 4.67
CA THR A 283 -8.02 -3.59 3.80
C THR A 283 -7.66 -5.07 3.84
N HIS A 284 -8.05 -5.75 4.90
CA HIS A 284 -7.59 -7.07 5.30
C HIS A 284 -6.11 -7.13 5.73
N ASP A 285 -5.35 -6.07 5.62
CA ASP A 285 -3.96 -6.02 6.09
C ASP A 285 -3.91 -6.02 7.62
N LEU A 286 -3.05 -6.85 8.19
CA LEU A 286 -2.89 -6.99 9.65
C LEU A 286 -1.68 -6.18 10.12
N THR A 287 -1.93 -5.24 11.03
CA THR A 287 -0.92 -4.37 11.64
C THR A 287 -1.43 -3.83 12.99
N ARG A 288 -0.73 -2.86 13.55
CA ARG A 288 -1.18 -2.06 14.72
C ARG A 288 -0.74 -0.61 14.57
N ILE A 289 -1.45 0.30 15.22
CA ILE A 289 -0.98 1.68 15.39
C ILE A 289 0.10 1.68 16.49
N MET A 290 1.25 2.26 16.19
CA MET A 290 2.36 2.35 17.13
C MET A 290 2.23 3.59 17.99
N ALA A 291 2.29 3.41 19.30
CA ALA A 291 2.30 4.51 20.26
C ALA A 291 3.69 5.20 20.30
N GLY A 292 3.69 6.44 20.75
CA GLY A 292 4.91 7.22 21.01
C GLY A 292 5.52 7.87 19.78
N GLU A 293 6.51 8.74 20.04
CA GLU A 293 7.21 9.49 19.02
C GLU A 293 8.25 8.64 18.30
N CYS A 294 8.57 9.00 17.07
CA CYS A 294 9.64 8.37 16.30
C CYS A 294 10.93 9.17 16.45
N ALA A 295 12.06 8.48 16.59
CA ALA A 295 13.38 9.10 16.65
C ALA A 295 13.74 9.92 15.39
N CYS A 296 13.00 9.74 14.27
CA CYS A 296 13.17 10.57 13.07
C CYS A 296 12.62 12.00 13.23
N GLY A 297 11.91 12.30 14.32
CA GLY A 297 11.32 13.61 14.60
C GLY A 297 10.02 13.90 13.82
N SER A 298 9.54 12.98 12.98
CA SER A 298 8.26 13.14 12.27
C SER A 298 7.10 13.13 13.26
N LYS A 299 6.15 14.06 13.06
CA LYS A 299 4.90 14.14 13.83
C LYS A 299 3.78 13.25 13.28
N PHE A 300 3.98 12.66 12.10
CA PHE A 300 3.01 11.73 11.51
C PHE A 300 2.97 10.43 12.30
N PRO A 301 1.78 9.90 12.58
CA PRO A 301 1.61 8.63 13.28
C PRO A 301 2.22 7.48 12.46
N ARG A 302 2.36 6.32 13.12
CA ARG A 302 2.95 5.13 12.51
C ARG A 302 2.08 3.91 12.69
N ILE A 303 2.12 3.05 11.69
CA ILE A 303 1.72 1.64 11.83
C ILE A 303 2.97 0.76 11.88
N ASP A 304 2.85 -0.41 12.49
CA ASP A 304 3.89 -1.44 12.46
C ASP A 304 3.99 -2.06 11.06
N ILE A 305 4.99 -2.89 10.83
CA ILE A 305 5.07 -3.70 9.61
C ILE A 305 3.82 -4.56 9.45
N LEU A 306 3.44 -4.84 8.22
CA LEU A 306 2.32 -5.73 7.93
C LEU A 306 2.73 -7.17 8.25
N ILE A 307 1.99 -7.85 9.12
CA ILE A 307 2.25 -9.23 9.52
C ILE A 307 1.53 -10.27 8.65
N GLY A 308 0.63 -9.84 7.77
CA GLY A 308 -0.14 -10.69 6.85
C GLY A 308 -1.46 -10.07 6.50
N ARG A 309 -2.37 -10.91 5.94
CA ARG A 309 -3.75 -10.53 5.62
C ARG A 309 -4.73 -11.42 6.36
N SER A 310 -5.85 -10.85 6.81
CA SER A 310 -6.90 -11.59 7.53
C SER A 310 -7.65 -12.59 6.62
N ASP A 311 -7.71 -12.32 5.30
CA ASP A 311 -8.33 -13.16 4.29
C ASP A 311 -7.42 -14.30 3.74
N ASP A 312 -6.11 -14.21 3.95
CA ASP A 312 -5.15 -15.26 3.57
C ASP A 312 -4.94 -16.33 4.65
N MET A 313 -5.57 -16.17 5.80
CA MET A 313 -5.44 -17.08 6.93
C MET A 313 -5.92 -18.49 6.61
N VAL A 314 -5.05 -19.48 6.84
CA VAL A 314 -5.37 -20.91 6.74
C VAL A 314 -5.50 -21.50 8.14
N LYS A 315 -6.65 -22.13 8.44
CA LYS A 315 -6.81 -22.85 9.71
C LYS A 315 -6.39 -24.31 9.55
N VAL A 316 -5.30 -24.71 10.23
CA VAL A 316 -4.79 -26.08 10.21
C VAL A 316 -4.89 -26.68 11.61
N LYS A 317 -5.68 -27.73 11.80
CA LYS A 317 -5.89 -28.41 13.10
C LYS A 317 -6.20 -27.45 14.27
N GLY A 318 -6.99 -26.42 14.00
CA GLY A 318 -7.39 -25.44 15.03
C GLY A 318 -6.44 -24.25 15.21
N VAL A 319 -5.27 -24.27 14.58
CA VAL A 319 -4.28 -23.18 14.60
C VAL A 319 -4.47 -22.27 13.38
N ASN A 320 -4.50 -20.96 13.59
CA ASN A 320 -4.51 -19.99 12.51
C ASN A 320 -3.07 -19.80 12.00
N ILE A 321 -2.86 -20.08 10.72
CA ILE A 321 -1.56 -19.94 10.06
C ILE A 321 -1.72 -18.91 8.94
N TYR A 322 -0.83 -17.94 8.93
CA TYR A 322 -0.71 -16.97 7.84
C TYR A 322 0.43 -17.37 6.91
N PRO A 323 0.27 -17.29 5.57
CA PRO A 323 1.31 -17.67 4.60
C PRO A 323 2.69 -17.10 4.95
N GLY A 324 2.75 -15.86 5.35
CA GLY A 324 3.99 -15.22 5.76
C GLY A 324 4.71 -15.86 6.95
N GLN A 325 4.00 -16.56 7.85
CA GLN A 325 4.65 -17.32 8.93
C GLN A 325 5.33 -18.59 8.38
N ILE A 326 4.75 -19.17 7.32
CA ILE A 326 5.36 -20.30 6.62
C ILE A 326 6.61 -19.83 5.88
N GLU A 327 6.52 -18.73 5.16
CA GLU A 327 7.65 -18.08 4.49
C GLU A 327 8.81 -17.79 5.48
N ASP A 328 8.49 -17.23 6.65
CA ASP A 328 9.48 -16.93 7.68
C ASP A 328 10.22 -18.20 8.16
N VAL A 329 9.51 -19.32 8.30
CA VAL A 329 10.11 -20.63 8.69
C VAL A 329 10.92 -21.26 7.55
N LEU A 330 10.37 -21.26 6.32
CA LEU A 330 11.04 -21.85 5.15
C LEU A 330 12.33 -21.09 4.80
N ARG A 331 12.33 -19.79 5.07
CA ARG A 331 13.44 -18.88 4.78
C ARG A 331 14.73 -19.21 5.56
N ASP A 332 14.60 -19.85 6.72
CA ASP A 332 15.74 -20.25 7.56
C ASP A 332 16.29 -21.63 7.19
N ILE A 333 15.67 -22.32 6.22
CA ILE A 333 16.11 -23.66 5.79
C ILE A 333 17.11 -23.51 4.63
N PRO A 334 18.36 -24.00 4.77
CA PRO A 334 19.35 -23.95 3.69
C PRO A 334 18.86 -24.71 2.45
N GLY A 335 18.94 -24.10 1.27
CA GLY A 335 18.59 -24.73 0.00
C GLY A 335 17.13 -24.53 -0.43
N VAL A 336 16.32 -23.83 0.35
CA VAL A 336 14.97 -23.39 -0.07
C VAL A 336 15.07 -22.09 -0.84
N SER A 337 14.37 -22.01 -2.00
CA SER A 337 14.27 -20.78 -2.81
C SER A 337 13.60 -19.65 -2.03
N SER A 338 13.90 -18.41 -2.42
CA SER A 338 13.17 -17.21 -1.93
C SER A 338 11.78 -17.06 -2.56
N GLU A 339 11.45 -17.90 -3.54
CA GLU A 339 10.13 -17.97 -4.18
C GLU A 339 9.43 -19.26 -3.73
N ASP A 340 8.37 -19.12 -2.95
CA ASP A 340 7.52 -20.23 -2.50
C ASP A 340 6.05 -19.98 -2.88
N GLN A 341 5.35 -21.05 -3.20
CA GLN A 341 3.91 -21.06 -3.39
C GLN A 341 3.24 -21.97 -2.36
N VAL A 342 2.32 -21.40 -1.59
CA VAL A 342 1.46 -22.20 -0.71
C VAL A 342 0.28 -22.75 -1.50
N MET A 343 0.28 -24.07 -1.81
CA MET A 343 -0.85 -24.74 -2.44
C MET A 343 -1.73 -25.43 -1.41
N ARG A 344 -3.05 -25.18 -1.45
CA ARG A 344 -4.05 -25.94 -0.72
C ARG A 344 -4.36 -27.24 -1.48
N THR A 345 -3.91 -28.37 -0.99
CA THR A 345 -4.37 -29.68 -1.47
C THR A 345 -5.47 -30.20 -0.55
N PHE A 346 -6.68 -30.38 -1.09
CA PHE A 346 -7.76 -31.11 -0.43
C PHE A 346 -7.58 -32.61 -0.75
N SER A 347 -7.13 -33.40 0.22
CA SER A 347 -7.25 -34.85 0.10
C SER A 347 -8.69 -35.22 0.45
N THR A 348 -9.50 -35.58 -0.56
CA THR A 348 -10.75 -36.29 -0.34
C THR A 348 -10.42 -37.69 0.15
N CYS A 349 -10.61 -37.93 1.44
CA CYS A 349 -10.55 -39.28 1.99
C CYS A 349 -11.80 -40.04 1.50
N THR A 350 -11.66 -40.78 0.39
CA THR A 350 -12.66 -41.77 0.01
C THR A 350 -12.51 -42.93 0.95
N ALA A 351 -13.42 -43.09 1.90
CA ALA A 351 -13.57 -44.30 2.68
C ALA A 351 -13.86 -45.44 1.70
N ARG A 352 -12.90 -46.37 1.54
CA ARG A 352 -13.19 -47.68 0.95
C ARG A 352 -13.97 -48.46 1.98
N THR A 353 -15.26 -48.65 1.74
CA THR A 353 -16.05 -49.71 2.37
C THR A 353 -15.65 -51.00 1.68
N SER A 354 -14.96 -51.89 2.36
CA SER A 354 -14.84 -53.32 2.07
C SER A 354 -16.02 -54.06 2.64
#